data_15875a50d9bddaa119a00a101f477a6e
#
_entry.id   15875a50d9bddaa119a00a101f477a6e
#
_cell.length_a   1.000
_cell.length_b   1.000
_cell.length_c   1.000
_cell.angle_alpha   90.00
_cell.angle_beta   90.00
_cell.angle_gamma   90.00
#
_symmetry.space_group_name_H-M   'P 1'
#
loop_
_entity.id
_entity.type
_entity.pdbx_description
1 polymer ?
#
loop_
_entity_poly.entity_id
_entity_poly.type
_entity_poly.pdbx_seq_one_letter_code
_entity_poly.pdbx_strand_id
1 'polypeptide(L)'
;MASSKTLEQAIADITIWRKGEQRAPHKPLLLLYVLANYQHGHARLFDYGTEVHEQLLNLLERFGPQRKAHYPNMPFWRLKGDGFWDLKNTEFCSTTGSKQPPVKELVEHNVAGGFDEEHFALLNKNKNLIGSLAQQILEAHFPESIQEESADEIQQIRKVRDPLFRQQVLRAYTMNV
;
A
#
# COMPACT_ATOMS: atom_id res chain seq x y z
N MET A 1 -21.90 0.10 -7.55
CA MET A 1 -21.80 0.99 -6.40
C MET A 1 -20.79 0.51 -5.39
N ALA A 2 -19.95 1.40 -4.93
CA ALA A 2 -18.98 1.08 -3.86
C ALA A 2 -19.71 0.87 -2.53
N SER A 3 -19.36 -0.20 -1.82
CA SER A 3 -19.84 -0.48 -0.48
C SER A 3 -18.68 -0.93 0.40
N SER A 4 -18.85 -0.85 1.73
CA SER A 4 -17.82 -1.32 2.68
C SER A 4 -17.43 -2.76 2.39
N LYS A 5 -18.41 -3.62 2.18
CA LYS A 5 -18.20 -5.05 1.92
C LYS A 5 -17.48 -5.30 0.60
N THR A 6 -17.82 -4.55 -0.46
CA THR A 6 -17.13 -4.71 -1.74
C THR A 6 -15.69 -4.21 -1.69
N LEU A 7 -15.43 -3.14 -0.94
CA LEU A 7 -14.08 -2.62 -0.77
C LEU A 7 -13.24 -3.57 0.10
N GLU A 8 -13.79 -4.10 1.17
CA GLU A 8 -13.12 -5.10 1.99
C GLU A 8 -12.72 -6.33 1.16
N GLN A 9 -13.61 -6.79 0.29
CA GLN A 9 -13.34 -7.92 -0.59
C GLN A 9 -12.28 -7.57 -1.64
N ALA A 10 -12.34 -6.39 -2.23
CA ALA A 10 -11.35 -5.94 -3.22
C ALA A 10 -9.94 -5.88 -2.62
N ILE A 11 -9.83 -5.40 -1.38
CA ILE A 11 -8.55 -5.35 -0.68
C ILE A 11 -8.06 -6.76 -0.31
N ALA A 12 -8.98 -7.65 0.09
CA ALA A 12 -8.62 -9.05 0.36
C ALA A 12 -8.11 -9.76 -0.90
N ASP A 13 -8.62 -9.37 -2.06
CA ASP A 13 -8.31 -9.98 -3.34
C ASP A 13 -7.15 -9.33 -4.10
N ILE A 14 -6.45 -8.36 -3.51
CA ILE A 14 -5.34 -7.69 -4.22
C ILE A 14 -4.33 -8.70 -4.74
N THR A 15 -3.88 -8.48 -5.98
CA THR A 15 -2.90 -9.35 -6.62
C THR A 15 -1.52 -9.06 -6.06
N ILE A 16 -0.94 -10.03 -5.37
CA ILE A 16 0.41 -9.94 -4.83
C ILE A 16 1.22 -11.17 -5.26
N TRP A 17 2.54 -10.96 -5.36
CA TRP A 17 3.43 -12.07 -5.59
C TRP A 17 3.56 -12.91 -4.32
N ARG A 18 3.49 -14.25 -4.48
CA ARG A 18 3.64 -15.22 -3.39
C ARG A 18 4.66 -16.26 -3.78
N LYS A 19 5.48 -16.66 -2.84
CA LYS A 19 6.36 -17.81 -2.94
C LYS A 19 6.25 -18.60 -1.65
N GLY A 20 5.54 -19.72 -1.71
CA GLY A 20 5.17 -20.46 -0.50
C GLY A 20 4.29 -19.59 0.39
N GLU A 21 4.67 -19.38 1.64
CA GLU A 21 3.96 -18.52 2.58
C GLU A 21 4.43 -17.05 2.54
N GLN A 22 5.52 -16.78 1.78
CA GLN A 22 6.02 -15.41 1.64
C GLN A 22 5.12 -14.61 0.71
N ARG A 23 4.77 -13.40 1.16
CA ARG A 23 3.94 -12.46 0.40
C ARG A 23 4.72 -11.18 0.17
N ALA A 24 4.64 -10.64 -1.04
CA ALA A 24 5.26 -9.36 -1.33
C ALA A 24 4.55 -8.24 -0.57
N PRO A 25 5.24 -7.46 0.26
CA PRO A 25 4.61 -6.44 1.10
C PRO A 25 4.36 -5.11 0.40
N HIS A 26 4.69 -5.00 -0.88
CA HIS A 26 4.71 -3.73 -1.61
C HIS A 26 3.36 -3.04 -1.67
N LYS A 27 2.33 -3.73 -2.18
CA LYS A 27 0.98 -3.18 -2.24
C LYS A 27 0.39 -2.96 -0.84
N PRO A 28 0.50 -3.92 0.10
CA PRO A 28 0.03 -3.68 1.46
C PRO A 28 0.66 -2.46 2.15
N LEU A 29 1.95 -2.25 2.01
CA LEU A 29 2.62 -1.08 2.60
C LEU A 29 2.13 0.23 1.98
N LEU A 30 1.96 0.27 0.66
CA LEU A 30 1.41 1.45 0.00
C LEU A 30 -0.01 1.75 0.47
N LEU A 31 -0.85 0.71 0.57
CA LEU A 31 -2.23 0.89 1.04
C LEU A 31 -2.27 1.39 2.48
N LEU A 32 -1.43 0.87 3.36
CA LEU A 32 -1.35 1.35 4.75
C LEU A 32 -0.94 2.83 4.79
N TYR A 33 0.04 3.22 3.99
CA TYR A 33 0.47 4.61 3.90
C TYR A 33 -0.67 5.53 3.42
N VAL A 34 -1.36 5.12 2.36
CA VAL A 34 -2.47 5.89 1.79
C VAL A 34 -3.63 6.02 2.78
N LEU A 35 -4.02 4.91 3.39
CA LEU A 35 -5.12 4.90 4.37
C LEU A 35 -4.80 5.78 5.58
N ALA A 36 -3.57 5.73 6.09
CA ALA A 36 -3.15 6.58 7.19
C ALA A 36 -3.28 8.06 6.83
N ASN A 37 -2.87 8.44 5.63
CA ASN A 37 -3.00 9.82 5.18
C ASN A 37 -4.45 10.24 4.97
N TYR A 38 -5.30 9.36 4.47
CA TYR A 38 -6.74 9.65 4.38
C TYR A 38 -7.35 9.87 5.76
N GLN A 39 -6.92 9.10 6.76
CA GLN A 39 -7.37 9.30 8.16
C GLN A 39 -7.05 10.71 8.65
N HIS A 40 -5.94 11.27 8.20
CA HIS A 40 -5.50 12.61 8.56
C HIS A 40 -6.01 13.72 7.61
N GLY A 41 -6.93 13.38 6.72
CA GLY A 41 -7.58 14.38 5.86
C GLY A 41 -6.90 14.65 4.52
N HIS A 42 -5.98 13.81 4.08
CA HIS A 42 -5.34 13.97 2.79
C HIS A 42 -6.37 13.88 1.64
N ALA A 43 -6.11 14.63 0.57
CA ALA A 43 -6.91 14.56 -0.65
C ALA A 43 -6.83 13.17 -1.30
N ARG A 44 -7.74 12.87 -2.21
CA ARG A 44 -7.87 11.56 -2.85
C ARG A 44 -6.58 11.10 -3.53
N LEU A 45 -5.94 11.97 -4.29
CA LEU A 45 -4.77 11.60 -5.08
C LEU A 45 -3.46 12.02 -4.43
N PHE A 46 -2.46 11.16 -4.58
CA PHE A 46 -1.09 11.39 -4.10
C PHE A 46 -0.19 11.58 -5.32
N ASP A 47 0.60 12.65 -5.32
CA ASP A 47 1.63 12.82 -6.35
C ASP A 47 2.76 11.81 -6.12
N TYR A 48 3.08 11.03 -7.14
CA TYR A 48 4.09 9.97 -6.96
C TYR A 48 5.44 10.52 -6.55
N GLY A 49 5.93 11.55 -7.27
CA GLY A 49 7.29 12.06 -7.08
C GLY A 49 7.52 12.74 -5.75
N THR A 50 6.54 13.51 -5.27
CA THR A 50 6.69 14.34 -4.07
C THR A 50 6.12 13.71 -2.80
N GLU A 51 5.14 12.81 -2.93
CA GLU A 51 4.44 12.24 -1.77
C GLU A 51 4.68 10.76 -1.56
N VAL A 52 4.82 9.98 -2.64
CA VAL A 52 4.83 8.51 -2.53
C VAL A 52 6.23 7.93 -2.59
N HIS A 53 7.05 8.35 -3.54
CA HIS A 53 8.31 7.66 -3.85
C HIS A 53 9.21 7.48 -2.63
N GLU A 54 9.59 8.56 -1.98
CA GLU A 54 10.52 8.52 -0.85
C GLU A 54 9.92 7.81 0.37
N GLN A 55 8.66 8.12 0.68
CA GLN A 55 7.99 7.53 1.84
C GLN A 55 7.81 6.03 1.71
N LEU A 56 7.37 5.57 0.54
CA LEU A 56 7.20 4.13 0.30
C LEU A 56 8.56 3.43 0.22
N LEU A 57 9.57 4.07 -0.39
CA LEU A 57 10.92 3.52 -0.42
C LEU A 57 11.46 3.29 1.00
N ASN A 58 11.28 4.27 1.89
CA ASN A 58 11.68 4.14 3.30
C ASN A 58 10.94 3.01 4.00
N LEU A 59 9.64 2.86 3.74
CA LEU A 59 8.86 1.76 4.31
C LEU A 59 9.34 0.41 3.80
N LEU A 60 9.64 0.30 2.52
CA LEU A 60 10.15 -0.94 1.94
C LEU A 60 11.55 -1.29 2.46
N GLU A 61 12.41 -0.29 2.69
CA GLU A 61 13.73 -0.51 3.27
C GLU A 61 13.65 -0.98 4.72
N ARG A 62 12.69 -0.44 5.48
CA ARG A 62 12.56 -0.76 6.91
C ARG A 62 11.79 -2.06 7.15
N PHE A 63 10.73 -2.30 6.40
CA PHE A 63 9.75 -3.35 6.68
C PHE A 63 9.57 -4.36 5.54
N GLY A 64 10.14 -4.10 4.39
CA GLY A 64 10.11 -5.02 3.26
C GLY A 64 11.23 -6.04 3.30
N PRO A 65 11.28 -6.94 2.30
CA PRO A 65 12.33 -7.93 2.20
C PRO A 65 13.69 -7.29 1.95
N GLN A 66 14.75 -7.93 2.40
CA GLN A 66 16.11 -7.46 2.11
C GLN A 66 16.42 -7.67 0.64
N ARG A 67 16.58 -6.57 -0.09
CA ARG A 67 16.93 -6.57 -1.52
C ARG A 67 17.93 -5.46 -1.79
N LYS A 68 18.68 -5.60 -2.87
CA LYS A 68 19.62 -4.56 -3.32
C LYS A 68 18.89 -3.30 -3.73
N ALA A 69 17.66 -3.43 -4.26
CA ALA A 69 16.85 -2.30 -4.68
C ALA A 69 15.38 -2.58 -4.45
N HIS A 70 14.63 -1.52 -4.12
CA HIS A 70 13.18 -1.54 -4.01
C HIS A 70 12.57 -0.67 -5.10
N TYR A 71 11.38 -1.04 -5.55
CA TYR A 71 10.70 -0.38 -6.66
C TYR A 71 9.32 0.11 -6.24
N PRO A 72 9.23 1.28 -5.57
CA PRO A 72 7.93 1.82 -5.14
C PRO A 72 6.97 2.10 -6.27
N ASN A 73 7.49 2.35 -7.48
CA ASN A 73 6.67 2.58 -8.68
C ASN A 73 5.85 1.36 -9.07
N MET A 74 6.30 0.16 -8.71
CA MET A 74 5.59 -1.08 -9.05
C MET A 74 4.21 -1.19 -8.39
N PRO A 75 4.08 -1.16 -7.06
CA PRO A 75 2.74 -1.25 -6.45
C PRO A 75 1.87 -0.05 -6.79
N PHE A 76 2.46 1.13 -6.86
CA PHE A 76 1.74 2.36 -7.20
C PHE A 76 1.04 2.26 -8.55
N TRP A 77 1.71 1.72 -9.56
CA TRP A 77 1.14 1.54 -10.89
C TRP A 77 0.20 0.35 -10.96
N ARG A 78 0.60 -0.77 -10.39
CA ARG A 78 -0.11 -2.05 -10.56
C ARG A 78 -1.42 -2.14 -9.79
N LEU A 79 -1.62 -1.34 -8.74
CA LEU A 79 -2.88 -1.31 -8.01
C LEU A 79 -4.08 -0.97 -8.89
N LYS A 80 -3.87 -0.29 -10.01
CA LYS A 80 -4.96 0.03 -10.96
C LYS A 80 -5.72 -1.21 -11.44
N GLY A 81 -5.08 -2.38 -11.42
CA GLY A 81 -5.72 -3.64 -11.79
C GLY A 81 -6.57 -4.28 -10.70
N ASP A 82 -6.56 -3.75 -9.49
CA ASP A 82 -7.25 -4.36 -8.35
C ASP A 82 -8.65 -3.79 -8.08
N GLY A 83 -9.12 -2.86 -8.90
CA GLY A 83 -10.53 -2.44 -8.94
C GLY A 83 -10.93 -1.26 -8.07
N PHE A 84 -10.01 -0.65 -7.34
CA PHE A 84 -10.30 0.50 -6.48
C PHE A 84 -9.29 1.64 -6.58
N TRP A 85 -8.30 1.52 -7.44
CA TRP A 85 -7.18 2.46 -7.54
C TRP A 85 -7.19 3.19 -8.88
N ASP A 86 -7.13 4.51 -8.83
CA ASP A 86 -7.03 5.38 -10.01
C ASP A 86 -5.62 5.93 -10.18
N LEU A 87 -5.23 6.08 -11.43
CA LEU A 87 -4.03 6.80 -11.81
C LEU A 87 -4.39 7.98 -12.72
N LYS A 88 -3.70 9.08 -12.54
CA LYS A 88 -3.91 10.31 -13.32
C LYS A 88 -2.60 10.71 -14.00
N ASN A 89 -2.73 11.34 -15.17
CA ASN A 89 -1.58 11.81 -15.97
C ASN A 89 -0.71 10.68 -16.53
N THR A 90 -1.33 9.58 -16.94
CA THR A 90 -0.63 8.39 -17.43
C THR A 90 -0.45 8.36 -18.96
N GLU A 91 -1.01 9.32 -19.68
CA GLU A 91 -1.12 9.30 -21.14
C GLU A 91 0.23 9.24 -21.85
N PHE A 92 1.24 9.85 -21.28
CA PHE A 92 2.58 9.92 -21.87
C PHE A 92 3.57 8.93 -21.27
N CYS A 93 3.11 8.07 -20.39
CA CYS A 93 3.97 7.06 -19.78
C CYS A 93 4.15 5.86 -20.71
N SER A 94 5.39 5.37 -20.81
CA SER A 94 5.67 4.17 -21.59
C SER A 94 5.28 2.93 -20.78
N THR A 95 4.53 2.03 -21.42
CA THR A 95 4.18 0.75 -20.83
C THR A 95 4.55 -0.36 -21.80
N THR A 96 5.32 -1.33 -21.33
CA THR A 96 5.64 -2.53 -22.09
C THR A 96 5.04 -3.75 -21.41
N GLY A 97 3.95 -4.25 -21.97
CA GLY A 97 3.26 -5.40 -21.40
C GLY A 97 2.68 -5.08 -20.01
N SER A 98 3.02 -5.90 -19.04
CA SER A 98 2.55 -5.72 -17.66
C SER A 98 3.49 -4.87 -16.79
N LYS A 99 4.54 -4.32 -17.40
CA LYS A 99 5.53 -3.56 -16.63
C LYS A 99 5.05 -2.13 -16.36
N GLN A 100 5.43 -1.63 -15.20
CA GLN A 100 5.19 -0.24 -14.83
C GLN A 100 6.21 0.68 -15.52
N PRO A 101 5.86 1.96 -15.76
CA PRO A 101 6.84 2.94 -16.23
C PRO A 101 7.96 3.15 -15.21
N PRO A 102 9.14 3.59 -15.66
CA PRO A 102 10.22 3.93 -14.75
C PRO A 102 9.85 5.15 -13.87
N VAL A 103 10.48 5.24 -12.71
CA VAL A 103 10.26 6.32 -11.75
C VAL A 103 10.38 7.69 -12.43
N LYS A 104 11.38 7.86 -13.28
CA LYS A 104 11.62 9.11 -14.01
C LYS A 104 10.36 9.62 -14.74
N GLU A 105 9.67 8.73 -15.45
CA GLU A 105 8.46 9.10 -16.19
C GLU A 105 7.31 9.47 -15.25
N LEU A 106 7.15 8.74 -14.13
CA LEU A 106 6.12 9.07 -13.16
C LEU A 106 6.33 10.46 -12.57
N VAL A 107 7.59 10.83 -12.34
CA VAL A 107 7.94 12.16 -11.83
C VAL A 107 7.75 13.24 -12.89
N GLU A 108 8.26 13.02 -14.09
CA GLU A 108 8.19 14.00 -15.20
C GLU A 108 6.76 14.35 -15.60
N HIS A 109 5.87 13.36 -15.59
CA HIS A 109 4.48 13.55 -16.02
C HIS A 109 3.53 13.84 -14.85
N ASN A 110 4.06 14.05 -13.66
CA ASN A 110 3.27 14.34 -12.45
C ASN A 110 2.15 13.30 -12.26
N VAL A 111 2.49 12.03 -12.40
CA VAL A 111 1.52 10.95 -12.21
C VAL A 111 1.05 10.94 -10.76
N ALA A 112 -0.25 10.90 -10.58
CA ALA A 112 -0.89 10.83 -9.28
C ALA A 112 -1.74 9.56 -9.18
N GLY A 113 -1.90 9.05 -7.98
CA GLY A 113 -2.70 7.86 -7.74
C GLY A 113 -3.36 7.88 -6.38
N GLY A 114 -4.41 7.13 -6.25
CA GLY A 114 -5.18 7.01 -5.03
C GLY A 114 -6.42 6.17 -5.25
N PHE A 115 -7.25 6.03 -4.23
CA PHE A 115 -8.52 5.33 -4.38
C PHE A 115 -9.39 6.09 -5.40
N ASP A 116 -10.23 5.36 -6.12
CA ASP A 116 -11.18 5.99 -7.04
C ASP A 116 -12.20 6.84 -6.29
N GLU A 117 -12.95 7.66 -7.01
CA GLU A 117 -13.86 8.62 -6.42
C GLU A 117 -14.93 7.97 -5.55
N GLU A 118 -15.49 6.86 -5.99
CA GLU A 118 -16.56 6.16 -5.24
C GLU A 118 -16.03 5.59 -3.92
N HIS A 119 -14.90 4.92 -3.97
CA HIS A 119 -14.31 4.32 -2.77
C HIS A 119 -13.77 5.39 -1.82
N PHE A 120 -13.17 6.45 -2.36
CA PHE A 120 -12.72 7.58 -1.53
C PHE A 120 -13.89 8.26 -0.82
N ALA A 121 -15.01 8.48 -1.53
CA ALA A 121 -16.22 9.05 -0.92
C ALA A 121 -16.75 8.15 0.21
N LEU A 122 -16.72 6.85 0.00
CA LEU A 122 -17.11 5.87 1.02
C LEU A 122 -16.24 6.00 2.28
N LEU A 123 -14.93 6.11 2.10
CA LEU A 123 -13.99 6.27 3.23
C LEU A 123 -14.22 7.59 3.97
N ASN A 124 -14.52 8.66 3.26
CA ASN A 124 -14.80 9.95 3.88
C ASN A 124 -16.11 9.96 4.68
N LYS A 125 -17.12 9.22 4.21
CA LYS A 125 -18.38 9.07 4.95
C LYS A 125 -18.23 8.21 6.18
N ASN A 126 -17.35 7.23 6.14
CA ASN A 126 -17.17 6.27 7.22
C ASN A 126 -15.68 6.15 7.58
N LYS A 127 -15.21 7.06 8.40
CA LYS A 127 -13.80 7.08 8.84
C LYS A 127 -13.40 5.82 9.62
N ASN A 128 -14.35 5.18 10.28
CA ASN A 128 -14.09 3.92 10.98
C ASN A 128 -13.70 2.78 10.01
N LEU A 129 -14.18 2.85 8.78
CA LEU A 129 -13.82 1.88 7.76
C LEU A 129 -12.32 1.92 7.44
N ILE A 130 -11.69 3.10 7.48
CA ILE A 130 -10.26 3.25 7.23
C ILE A 130 -9.46 2.39 8.22
N GLY A 131 -9.78 2.50 9.51
CA GLY A 131 -9.12 1.70 10.55
C GLY A 131 -9.37 0.21 10.38
N SER A 132 -10.61 -0.17 10.02
CA SER A 132 -10.96 -1.58 9.78
C SER A 132 -10.17 -2.17 8.61
N LEU A 133 -10.04 -1.42 7.51
CA LEU A 133 -9.27 -1.87 6.35
C LEU A 133 -7.78 -1.99 6.67
N ALA A 134 -7.24 -1.03 7.42
CA ALA A 134 -5.85 -1.10 7.86
C ALA A 134 -5.59 -2.33 8.73
N GLN A 135 -6.50 -2.63 9.66
CA GLN A 135 -6.39 -3.82 10.49
C GLN A 135 -6.47 -5.09 9.65
N GLN A 136 -7.38 -5.13 8.67
CA GLN A 136 -7.50 -6.25 7.73
C GLN A 136 -6.17 -6.48 6.99
N ILE A 137 -5.55 -5.43 6.50
CA ILE A 137 -4.26 -5.52 5.79
C ILE A 137 -3.17 -6.01 6.72
N LEU A 138 -3.09 -5.47 7.93
CA LEU A 138 -2.10 -5.91 8.92
C LEU A 138 -2.24 -7.39 9.26
N GLU A 139 -3.44 -7.86 9.50
CA GLU A 139 -3.69 -9.26 9.84
C GLU A 139 -3.41 -10.21 8.68
N ALA A 140 -3.75 -9.79 7.45
CA ALA A 140 -3.56 -10.64 6.28
C ALA A 140 -2.10 -10.73 5.82
N HIS A 141 -1.34 -9.64 5.94
CA HIS A 141 0.01 -9.55 5.36
C HIS A 141 1.13 -9.43 6.38
N PHE A 142 0.82 -9.03 7.61
CA PHE A 142 1.78 -8.85 8.70
C PHE A 142 1.29 -9.47 10.01
N PRO A 143 1.00 -10.79 10.03
CA PRO A 143 0.43 -11.43 11.21
C PRO A 143 1.40 -11.46 12.38
N GLU A 144 0.90 -11.34 13.61
CA GLU A 144 1.69 -11.38 14.84
C GLU A 144 2.20 -12.79 15.16
N SER A 145 1.40 -13.79 14.81
CA SER A 145 1.71 -15.19 15.12
C SER A 145 2.36 -15.88 13.93
N ILE A 146 3.64 -15.60 13.70
CA ILE A 146 4.40 -16.38 12.72
C ILE A 146 5.14 -17.46 13.48
N GLN A 147 5.03 -18.70 13.02
CA GLN A 147 5.73 -19.84 13.59
C GLN A 147 7.22 -19.78 13.28
N GLU A 148 8.01 -20.54 14.03
CA GLU A 148 9.45 -20.62 13.82
C GLU A 148 9.75 -21.14 12.42
N GLU A 149 10.46 -20.34 11.66
CA GLU A 149 10.93 -20.64 10.31
C GLU A 149 12.44 -20.58 10.27
N SER A 150 13.05 -20.74 9.10
CA SER A 150 14.51 -20.68 8.95
C SER A 150 15.06 -19.32 9.39
N ALA A 151 16.34 -19.31 9.78
CA ALA A 151 16.99 -18.11 10.33
C ALA A 151 16.90 -16.88 9.41
N ASP A 152 17.02 -17.09 8.09
CA ASP A 152 16.93 -16.00 7.11
C ASP A 152 15.50 -15.46 6.99
N GLU A 153 14.52 -16.34 7.01
CA GLU A 153 13.11 -15.99 7.00
C GLU A 153 12.72 -15.25 8.27
N ILE A 154 13.27 -15.68 9.42
CA ILE A 154 13.04 -15.03 10.72
C ILE A 154 13.49 -13.57 10.70
N GLN A 155 14.63 -13.25 10.08
CA GLN A 155 15.08 -11.85 9.98
C GLN A 155 14.17 -10.99 9.13
N GLN A 156 13.68 -11.51 8.00
CA GLN A 156 12.73 -10.80 7.17
C GLN A 156 11.41 -10.58 7.88
N ILE A 157 10.93 -11.60 8.57
CA ILE A 157 9.70 -11.56 9.34
C ILE A 157 9.79 -10.56 10.50
N ARG A 158 10.92 -10.50 11.20
CA ARG A 158 11.14 -9.55 12.30
C ARG A 158 10.99 -8.10 11.87
N LYS A 159 11.46 -7.75 10.66
CA LYS A 159 11.30 -6.38 10.13
C LYS A 159 9.84 -6.01 9.92
N VAL A 160 9.04 -6.96 9.43
CA VAL A 160 7.63 -6.73 9.11
C VAL A 160 6.76 -6.80 10.37
N ARG A 161 7.20 -7.54 11.39
CA ARG A 161 6.49 -7.74 12.65
C ARG A 161 6.95 -6.82 13.76
N ASP A 162 7.84 -5.88 13.48
CA ASP A 162 8.33 -4.95 14.48
C ASP A 162 7.15 -4.34 15.24
N PRO A 163 7.09 -4.49 16.58
CA PRO A 163 6.02 -3.86 17.37
C PRO A 163 5.93 -2.35 17.15
N LEU A 164 7.07 -1.70 16.85
CA LEU A 164 7.09 -0.27 16.55
C LEU A 164 6.35 0.04 15.24
N PHE A 165 6.47 -0.82 14.23
CA PHE A 165 5.72 -0.66 12.98
C PHE A 165 4.22 -0.72 13.22
N ARG A 166 3.75 -1.74 13.94
CA ARG A 166 2.33 -1.86 14.28
C ARG A 166 1.86 -0.67 15.09
N GLN A 167 2.64 -0.23 16.08
CA GLN A 167 2.30 0.94 16.88
C GLN A 167 2.26 2.21 16.05
N GLN A 168 3.20 2.41 15.13
CA GLN A 168 3.22 3.57 14.26
C GLN A 168 2.02 3.61 13.35
N VAL A 169 1.65 2.48 12.74
CA VAL A 169 0.47 2.38 11.87
C VAL A 169 -0.81 2.61 12.68
N LEU A 170 -0.97 1.92 13.82
CA LEU A 170 -2.14 2.07 14.68
C LEU A 170 -2.26 3.49 15.23
N ARG A 171 -1.14 4.10 15.61
CA ARG A 171 -1.13 5.49 16.09
C ARG A 171 -1.60 6.46 15.02
N ALA A 172 -1.23 6.23 13.75
CA ALA A 172 -1.70 7.05 12.64
C ALA A 172 -3.23 7.03 12.52
N TYR A 173 -3.89 5.94 12.90
CA TYR A 173 -5.36 5.82 12.85
C TYR A 173 -6.06 6.30 14.12
N THR A 174 -5.35 6.47 15.22
CA THR A 174 -5.94 6.84 16.50
C THR A 174 -5.68 8.29 16.91
N MET A 175 -4.71 8.96 16.33
CA MET A 175 -4.31 10.31 16.74
C MET A 175 -5.28 11.43 16.35
N ASN A 176 -6.39 11.13 15.71
CA ASN A 176 -7.40 12.13 15.32
C ASN A 176 -8.68 12.05 16.15
N VAL A 177 -8.57 11.62 17.36
CA VAL A 177 -9.70 11.60 18.29
C VAL A 177 -9.69 12.85 19.14
#